data_b029ee27b4acccf84b3067a36339434d
#
_entry.id   b029ee27b4acccf84b3067a36339434d
#
_cell.length_a   1.000
_cell.length_b   1.000
_cell.length_c   1.000
_cell.angle_alpha   90.00
_cell.angle_beta   90.00
_cell.angle_gamma   90.00
#
_symmetry.space_group_name_H-M   'P 1'
#
loop_
_entity.id
_entity.type
_entity.pdbx_description
1 polymer ?
#
loop_
_entity_poly.entity_id
_entity_poly.type
_entity_poly.pdbx_seq_one_letter_code
_entity_poly.pdbx_strand_id
1 'polypeptide(L)'
;MSRKRKAPVRKVYPDPKFHSEIVSKFINSIMYDGKRSTAEKILYDALEKIKSKNNEDPLKIFNTAISNVKPNLECRSRRVGGATYQVPVEVKSKRAQALALRWLMDATRKRKNKTMAEKLYAELLDASQNKGSAIKKREDTHKMAEANKAFAHYR
;
A
#
# COMPACT_ATOMS: atom_id res chain seq x y z
N MET A 1 -22.93 -11.79 12.68
CA MET A 1 -21.83 -12.43 11.92
C MET A 1 -22.08 -13.92 11.84
N SER A 2 -21.90 -14.55 10.68
CA SER A 2 -22.08 -16.00 10.54
C SER A 2 -20.90 -16.75 11.16
N ARG A 3 -21.15 -17.56 12.18
CA ARG A 3 -20.15 -18.46 12.77
C ARG A 3 -19.94 -19.75 11.94
N LYS A 4 -20.84 -20.05 11.01
CA LYS A 4 -20.88 -21.31 10.25
C LYS A 4 -20.01 -21.31 8.99
N ARG A 5 -19.76 -20.16 8.35
CA ARG A 5 -19.00 -20.08 7.09
C ARG A 5 -17.99 -18.96 7.10
N LYS A 6 -16.83 -19.24 6.52
CA LYS A 6 -15.89 -18.21 6.12
C LYS A 6 -16.43 -17.52 4.87
N ALA A 7 -16.43 -16.17 4.86
CA ALA A 7 -16.88 -15.42 3.70
C ALA A 7 -16.07 -15.80 2.44
N PRO A 8 -16.73 -16.00 1.27
CA PRO A 8 -16.04 -16.30 0.03
C PRO A 8 -15.15 -15.12 -0.38
N VAL A 9 -13.96 -15.43 -0.86
CA VAL A 9 -13.04 -14.41 -1.40
C VAL A 9 -13.49 -14.05 -2.81
N ARG A 10 -13.93 -12.81 -3.01
CA ARG A 10 -14.31 -12.30 -4.34
C ARG A 10 -13.08 -12.20 -5.23
N LYS A 11 -13.18 -12.68 -6.47
CA LYS A 11 -12.15 -12.45 -7.49
C LYS A 11 -12.15 -10.98 -7.89
N VAL A 12 -10.96 -10.40 -7.99
CA VAL A 12 -10.78 -9.04 -8.49
C VAL A 12 -10.44 -9.16 -9.97
N TYR A 13 -11.27 -8.56 -10.84
CA TYR A 13 -11.00 -8.53 -12.27
C TYR A 13 -9.88 -7.54 -12.55
N PRO A 14 -8.99 -7.84 -13.53
CA PRO A 14 -7.95 -6.91 -13.94
C PRO A 14 -8.54 -5.62 -14.51
N ASP A 15 -7.78 -4.55 -14.43
CA ASP A 15 -8.16 -3.25 -14.95
C ASP A 15 -8.24 -3.29 -16.50
N PRO A 16 -9.26 -2.70 -17.15
CA PRO A 16 -9.43 -2.77 -18.61
C PRO A 16 -8.32 -2.05 -19.39
N LYS A 17 -7.71 -0.99 -18.84
CA LYS A 17 -6.67 -0.20 -19.53
C LYS A 17 -5.28 -0.83 -19.39
N PHE A 18 -4.95 -1.37 -18.23
CA PHE A 18 -3.61 -1.88 -17.91
C PHE A 18 -3.55 -3.40 -17.70
N HIS A 19 -4.68 -4.09 -17.77
CA HIS A 19 -4.80 -5.55 -17.59
C HIS A 19 -4.13 -6.09 -16.31
N SER A 20 -4.09 -5.26 -15.24
CA SER A 20 -3.41 -5.56 -13.97
C SER A 20 -4.39 -5.62 -12.81
N GLU A 21 -4.37 -6.75 -12.04
CA GLU A 21 -5.15 -6.87 -10.81
C GLU A 21 -4.70 -5.90 -9.71
N ILE A 22 -3.41 -5.54 -9.69
CA ILE A 22 -2.85 -4.63 -8.67
C ILE A 22 -3.41 -3.23 -8.88
N VAL A 23 -3.50 -2.80 -10.14
CA VAL A 23 -4.12 -1.52 -10.53
C VAL A 23 -5.58 -1.50 -10.10
N SER A 24 -6.34 -2.55 -10.38
CA SER A 24 -7.75 -2.64 -9.97
C SER A 24 -7.92 -2.61 -8.43
N LYS A 25 -7.05 -3.29 -7.67
CA LYS A 25 -7.04 -3.23 -6.20
C LYS A 25 -6.69 -1.83 -5.69
N PHE A 26 -5.79 -1.13 -6.38
CA PHE A 26 -5.42 0.23 -6.01
C PHE A 26 -6.56 1.22 -6.27
N ILE A 27 -7.27 1.10 -7.40
CA ILE A 27 -8.49 1.87 -7.69
C ILE A 27 -9.51 1.70 -6.56
N ASN A 28 -9.72 0.44 -6.10
CA ASN A 28 -10.63 0.18 -4.98
C ASN A 28 -10.18 0.83 -3.67
N SER A 29 -8.87 1.04 -3.44
CA SER A 29 -8.39 1.75 -2.25
C SER A 29 -8.41 3.28 -2.39
N ILE A 30 -8.41 3.82 -3.61
CA ILE A 30 -8.64 5.25 -3.88
C ILE A 30 -10.11 5.61 -3.67
N MET A 31 -11.00 4.70 -4.09
CA MET A 31 -12.44 4.92 -4.17
C MET A 31 -13.07 5.33 -2.83
N TYR A 32 -13.94 6.36 -2.89
CA TYR A 32 -14.85 6.77 -1.82
C TYR A 32 -16.30 6.61 -2.27
N ASP A 33 -17.18 6.23 -1.37
CA ASP A 33 -18.63 6.15 -1.57
C ASP A 33 -19.07 5.35 -2.82
N GLY A 34 -18.25 4.38 -3.25
CA GLY A 34 -18.50 3.59 -4.44
C GLY A 34 -18.25 4.32 -5.77
N LYS A 35 -17.70 5.54 -5.78
CA LYS A 35 -17.44 6.34 -6.98
C LYS A 35 -16.20 5.84 -7.74
N ARG A 36 -16.34 4.67 -8.38
CA ARG A 36 -15.25 3.99 -9.06
C ARG A 36 -14.70 4.77 -10.26
N SER A 37 -15.55 5.32 -11.10
CA SER A 37 -15.14 6.09 -12.28
C SER A 37 -14.25 7.29 -11.94
N THR A 38 -14.55 7.99 -10.85
CA THR A 38 -13.71 9.08 -10.33
C THR A 38 -12.34 8.57 -9.87
N ALA A 39 -12.30 7.41 -9.19
CA ALA A 39 -11.05 6.81 -8.73
C ALA A 39 -10.18 6.32 -9.90
N GLU A 40 -10.79 5.73 -10.94
CA GLU A 40 -10.13 5.33 -12.18
C GLU A 40 -9.51 6.55 -12.88
N LYS A 41 -10.28 7.63 -13.04
CA LYS A 41 -9.78 8.87 -13.66
C LYS A 41 -8.57 9.42 -12.89
N ILE A 42 -8.64 9.51 -11.56
CA ILE A 42 -7.52 9.99 -10.72
C ILE A 42 -6.24 9.17 -10.97
N LEU A 43 -6.36 7.85 -11.00
CA LEU A 43 -5.20 6.98 -11.23
C LEU A 43 -4.67 7.10 -12.66
N TYR A 44 -5.55 7.09 -13.66
CA TYR A 44 -5.15 7.21 -15.05
C TYR A 44 -4.48 8.54 -15.35
N ASP A 45 -5.03 9.65 -14.84
CA ASP A 45 -4.42 10.98 -14.97
C ASP A 45 -3.03 11.04 -14.30
N ALA A 46 -2.86 10.37 -13.16
CA ALA A 46 -1.56 10.29 -12.49
C ALA A 46 -0.54 9.48 -13.29
N LEU A 47 -0.94 8.32 -13.83
CA LEU A 47 -0.07 7.48 -14.66
C LEU A 47 0.26 8.13 -16.01
N GLU A 48 -0.67 8.87 -16.60
CA GLU A 48 -0.45 9.64 -17.82
C GLU A 48 0.54 10.80 -17.59
N LYS A 49 0.48 11.46 -16.45
CA LYS A 49 1.49 12.45 -16.03
C LYS A 49 2.88 11.83 -15.85
N ILE A 50 2.99 10.60 -15.35
CA ILE A 50 4.26 9.89 -15.30
C ILE A 50 4.82 9.69 -16.72
N LYS A 51 4.00 9.19 -17.64
CA LYS A 51 4.39 8.95 -19.03
C LYS A 51 4.84 10.24 -19.73
N SER A 52 4.07 11.33 -19.58
CA SER A 52 4.33 12.60 -20.29
C SER A 52 5.54 13.36 -19.76
N LYS A 53 5.83 13.28 -18.45
CA LYS A 53 6.91 14.04 -17.82
C LYS A 53 8.23 13.29 -17.74
N ASN A 54 8.20 11.97 -17.53
CA ASN A 54 9.39 11.19 -17.25
C ASN A 54 9.80 10.30 -18.44
N ASN A 55 8.98 10.18 -19.51
CA ASN A 55 9.19 9.26 -20.64
C ASN A 55 9.44 7.80 -20.23
N GLU A 56 8.97 7.39 -19.03
CA GLU A 56 9.11 6.03 -18.53
C GLU A 56 7.78 5.29 -18.56
N ASP A 57 7.86 3.95 -18.57
CA ASP A 57 6.67 3.10 -18.48
C ASP A 57 5.96 3.32 -17.13
N PRO A 58 4.73 3.88 -17.14
CA PRO A 58 4.00 4.19 -15.91
C PRO A 58 3.70 2.95 -15.05
N LEU A 59 3.51 1.77 -15.68
CA LEU A 59 3.31 0.52 -14.95
C LEU A 59 4.58 0.07 -14.24
N LYS A 60 5.74 0.26 -14.84
CA LYS A 60 7.02 -0.08 -14.22
C LYS A 60 7.25 0.76 -12.97
N ILE A 61 7.06 2.08 -13.05
CA ILE A 61 7.18 2.98 -11.88
C ILE A 61 6.18 2.60 -10.80
N PHE A 62 4.93 2.34 -11.17
CA PHE A 62 3.88 1.94 -10.23
C PHE A 62 4.23 0.63 -9.50
N ASN A 63 4.67 -0.40 -10.22
CA ASN A 63 5.05 -1.69 -9.63
C ASN A 63 6.30 -1.56 -8.75
N THR A 64 7.28 -0.76 -9.16
CA THR A 64 8.50 -0.47 -8.38
C THR A 64 8.13 0.27 -7.09
N ALA A 65 7.29 1.29 -7.17
CA ALA A 65 6.80 2.02 -5.99
C ALA A 65 6.11 1.09 -4.98
N ILE A 66 5.20 0.24 -5.45
CA ILE A 66 4.53 -0.74 -4.58
C ILE A 66 5.55 -1.71 -3.97
N SER A 67 6.49 -2.24 -4.76
CA SER A 67 7.51 -3.17 -4.26
C SER A 67 8.38 -2.53 -3.19
N ASN A 68 8.76 -1.27 -3.38
CA ASN A 68 9.57 -0.51 -2.41
C ASN A 68 8.81 -0.25 -1.09
N VAL A 69 7.48 -0.06 -1.13
CA VAL A 69 6.67 0.21 0.07
C VAL A 69 6.26 -1.06 0.81
N LYS A 70 6.31 -2.25 0.18
CA LYS A 70 5.93 -3.52 0.85
C LYS A 70 6.78 -3.78 2.09
N PRO A 71 6.18 -3.97 3.29
CA PRO A 71 6.91 -4.36 4.47
C PRO A 71 7.19 -5.86 4.50
N ASN A 72 8.36 -6.25 5.00
CA ASN A 72 8.70 -7.65 5.27
C ASN A 72 8.31 -8.07 6.69
N LEU A 73 8.34 -7.13 7.64
CA LEU A 73 8.05 -7.33 9.05
C LEU A 73 6.96 -6.38 9.53
N GLU A 74 6.12 -6.85 10.45
CA GLU A 74 5.19 -6.03 11.24
C GLU A 74 5.26 -6.43 12.70
N CYS A 75 4.91 -5.51 13.62
CA CYS A 75 4.74 -5.83 15.02
C CYS A 75 3.28 -6.17 15.30
N ARG A 76 3.06 -7.25 16.06
CA ARG A 76 1.73 -7.61 16.57
C ARG A 76 1.77 -7.67 18.09
N SER A 77 0.77 -7.06 18.70
CA SER A 77 0.60 -7.12 20.14
C SER A 77 0.19 -8.52 20.57
N ARG A 78 0.92 -9.10 21.53
CA ARG A 78 0.54 -10.33 22.23
C ARG A 78 0.53 -10.10 23.73
N ARG A 79 -0.48 -10.64 24.41
CA ARG A 79 -0.58 -10.60 25.86
C ARG A 79 -0.02 -11.88 26.43
N VAL A 80 1.03 -11.76 27.24
CA VAL A 80 1.68 -12.89 27.92
C VAL A 80 1.82 -12.52 29.40
N GLY A 81 1.28 -13.36 30.28
CA GLY A 81 1.37 -13.14 31.73
C GLY A 81 0.85 -11.79 32.23
N GLY A 82 -0.18 -11.22 31.59
CA GLY A 82 -0.74 -9.92 31.97
C GLY A 82 -0.10 -8.69 31.30
N ALA A 83 1.12 -8.81 30.76
CA ALA A 83 1.81 -7.76 30.00
C ALA A 83 1.56 -7.89 28.49
N THR A 84 1.54 -6.74 27.79
CA THR A 84 1.38 -6.71 26.32
C THR A 84 2.72 -6.44 25.67
N TYR A 85 3.17 -7.38 24.84
CA TYR A 85 4.42 -7.31 24.10
C TYR A 85 4.17 -7.08 22.60
N GLN A 86 5.02 -6.27 21.97
CA GLN A 86 5.04 -6.09 20.53
C GLN A 86 5.94 -7.15 19.90
N VAL A 87 5.34 -8.17 19.28
CA VAL A 87 6.07 -9.31 18.72
C VAL A 87 6.28 -9.10 17.21
N PRO A 88 7.53 -9.09 16.72
CA PRO A 88 7.81 -8.99 15.29
C PRO A 88 7.40 -10.27 14.56
N VAL A 89 6.67 -10.11 13.47
CA VAL A 89 6.13 -11.20 12.64
C VAL A 89 6.37 -10.91 11.18
N GLU A 90 6.76 -11.92 10.40
CA GLU A 90 6.85 -11.80 8.95
C GLU A 90 5.48 -11.57 8.31
N VAL A 91 5.45 -10.69 7.32
CA VAL A 91 4.21 -10.30 6.66
C VAL A 91 3.98 -11.18 5.42
N LYS A 92 2.86 -11.91 5.39
CA LYS A 92 2.46 -12.68 4.20
C LYS A 92 2.27 -11.77 2.99
N SER A 93 2.65 -12.22 1.79
CA SER A 93 2.64 -11.44 0.54
C SER A 93 1.33 -10.68 0.27
N LYS A 94 0.17 -11.33 0.44
CA LYS A 94 -1.15 -10.66 0.28
C LYS A 94 -1.35 -9.50 1.24
N ARG A 95 -0.89 -9.63 2.49
CA ARG A 95 -0.99 -8.59 3.51
C ARG A 95 0.02 -7.47 3.25
N ALA A 96 1.26 -7.79 2.87
CA ALA A 96 2.28 -6.83 2.51
C ALA A 96 1.79 -5.93 1.36
N GLN A 97 1.16 -6.53 0.34
CA GLN A 97 0.55 -5.78 -0.75
C GLN A 97 -0.57 -4.84 -0.26
N ALA A 98 -1.48 -5.33 0.58
CA ALA A 98 -2.57 -4.51 1.12
C ALA A 98 -2.06 -3.35 1.98
N LEU A 99 -1.01 -3.57 2.78
CA LEU A 99 -0.36 -2.52 3.57
C LEU A 99 0.30 -1.48 2.68
N ALA A 100 1.03 -1.91 1.65
CA ALA A 100 1.67 -0.99 0.70
C ALA A 100 0.67 -0.08 0.01
N LEU A 101 -0.44 -0.64 -0.51
CA LEU A 101 -1.49 0.15 -1.15
C LEU A 101 -2.12 1.17 -0.18
N ARG A 102 -2.39 0.76 1.07
CA ARG A 102 -2.94 1.63 2.11
C ARG A 102 -1.97 2.76 2.46
N TRP A 103 -0.70 2.45 2.72
CA TRP A 103 0.30 3.45 3.10
C TRP A 103 0.57 4.45 1.98
N LEU A 104 0.61 4.00 0.72
CA LEU A 104 0.68 4.90 -0.44
C LEU A 104 -0.52 5.85 -0.48
N MET A 105 -1.74 5.33 -0.24
CA MET A 105 -2.93 6.17 -0.23
C MET A 105 -2.94 7.18 0.91
N ASP A 106 -2.59 6.74 2.13
CA ASP A 106 -2.53 7.61 3.31
C ASP A 106 -1.47 8.72 3.12
N ALA A 107 -0.32 8.37 2.55
CA ALA A 107 0.74 9.30 2.22
C ALA A 107 0.30 10.31 1.15
N THR A 108 -0.32 9.82 0.07
CA THR A 108 -0.86 10.64 -1.02
C THR A 108 -1.87 11.67 -0.51
N ARG A 109 -2.82 11.27 0.34
CA ARG A 109 -3.84 12.17 0.89
C ARG A 109 -3.26 13.31 1.73
N LYS A 110 -2.15 13.06 2.42
CA LYS A 110 -1.46 14.06 3.27
C LYS A 110 -0.65 15.09 2.48
N ARG A 111 -0.39 14.85 1.18
CA ARG A 111 0.37 15.81 0.36
C ARG A 111 -0.41 17.12 0.14
N LYS A 112 0.34 18.21 -0.03
CA LYS A 112 -0.22 19.57 -0.19
C LYS A 112 -0.49 19.98 -1.64
N ASN A 113 -0.27 19.07 -2.63
CA ASN A 113 -0.52 19.37 -4.04
C ASN A 113 -2.02 19.68 -4.29
N LYS A 114 -2.32 20.40 -5.39
CA LYS A 114 -3.65 20.95 -5.69
C LYS A 114 -4.68 19.84 -5.99
N THR A 115 -4.35 18.89 -6.85
CA THR A 115 -5.26 17.80 -7.25
C THR A 115 -4.83 16.44 -6.71
N MET A 116 -5.79 15.51 -6.55
CA MET A 116 -5.47 14.17 -6.08
C MET A 116 -4.58 13.40 -7.06
N ALA A 117 -4.75 13.61 -8.38
CA ALA A 117 -3.90 13.04 -9.41
C ALA A 117 -2.44 13.54 -9.29
N GLU A 118 -2.23 14.83 -8.96
CA GLU A 118 -0.88 15.36 -8.73
C GLU A 118 -0.25 14.83 -7.44
N LYS A 119 -1.03 14.70 -6.37
CA LYS A 119 -0.57 14.10 -5.12
C LYS A 119 -0.08 12.67 -5.37
N LEU A 120 -0.89 11.90 -6.11
CA LEU A 120 -0.59 10.50 -6.42
C LEU A 120 0.63 10.37 -7.34
N TYR A 121 0.72 11.18 -8.39
CA TYR A 121 1.88 11.25 -9.26
C TYR A 121 3.17 11.47 -8.46
N ALA A 122 3.18 12.50 -7.59
CA ALA A 122 4.36 12.84 -6.81
C ALA A 122 4.74 11.73 -5.80
N GLU A 123 3.75 11.10 -5.13
CA GLU A 123 4.04 10.01 -4.18
C GLU A 123 4.56 8.75 -4.87
N LEU A 124 4.01 8.38 -6.03
CA LEU A 124 4.48 7.23 -6.81
C LEU A 124 5.92 7.43 -7.30
N LEU A 125 6.24 8.63 -7.75
CA LEU A 125 7.59 8.96 -8.20
C LEU A 125 8.59 8.88 -7.04
N ASP A 126 8.28 9.54 -5.90
CA ASP A 126 9.14 9.50 -4.72
C ASP A 126 9.31 8.06 -4.20
N ALA A 127 8.22 7.28 -4.13
CA ALA A 127 8.25 5.89 -3.67
C ALA A 127 9.07 4.99 -4.60
N SER A 128 9.06 5.24 -5.93
CA SER A 128 9.90 4.51 -6.87
C SER A 128 11.39 4.74 -6.64
N GLN A 129 11.74 5.93 -6.15
CA GLN A 129 13.12 6.34 -5.78
C GLN A 129 13.47 6.05 -4.31
N ASN A 130 12.68 5.24 -3.60
CA ASN A 130 12.82 4.98 -2.16
C ASN A 130 12.77 6.25 -1.29
N LYS A 131 11.95 7.21 -1.66
CA LYS A 131 11.70 8.47 -0.93
C LYS A 131 10.23 8.58 -0.58
N GLY A 132 9.87 9.60 0.22
CA GLY A 132 8.48 9.91 0.53
C GLY A 132 7.97 9.31 1.83
N SER A 133 6.76 9.73 2.22
CA SER A 133 6.19 9.39 3.52
C SER A 133 5.70 7.94 3.61
N ALA A 134 5.35 7.32 2.49
CA ALA A 134 5.01 5.89 2.45
C ALA A 134 6.24 5.01 2.76
N ILE A 135 7.40 5.34 2.19
CA ILE A 135 8.67 4.66 2.46
C ILE A 135 9.08 4.85 3.92
N LYS A 136 9.01 6.08 4.43
CA LYS A 136 9.28 6.36 5.85
C LYS A 136 8.42 5.50 6.77
N LYS A 137 7.12 5.32 6.46
CA LYS A 137 6.24 4.45 7.23
C LYS A 137 6.69 2.98 7.24
N ARG A 138 7.19 2.47 6.11
CA ARG A 138 7.79 1.13 6.02
C ARG A 138 9.02 1.03 6.93
N GLU A 139 9.94 2.02 6.83
CA GLU A 139 11.16 2.05 7.63
C GLU A 139 10.87 2.12 9.14
N ASP A 140 9.94 2.98 9.54
CA ASP A 140 9.52 3.10 10.95
C ASP A 140 8.94 1.77 11.47
N THR A 141 8.18 1.06 10.62
CA THR A 141 7.64 -0.26 10.96
C THR A 141 8.75 -1.30 11.10
N HIS A 142 9.75 -1.29 10.21
CA HIS A 142 10.90 -2.20 10.29
C HIS A 142 11.79 -1.88 11.50
N LYS A 143 12.06 -0.60 11.80
CA LYS A 143 12.80 -0.17 13.00
C LYS A 143 12.10 -0.63 14.28
N MET A 144 10.77 -0.48 14.33
CA MET A 144 9.97 -0.97 15.45
C MET A 144 10.09 -2.50 15.62
N ALA A 145 10.05 -3.25 14.52
CA ALA A 145 10.18 -4.70 14.53
C ALA A 145 11.60 -5.14 14.98
N GLU A 146 12.62 -4.42 14.56
CA GLU A 146 14.01 -4.67 14.96
C GLU A 146 14.25 -4.38 16.43
N ALA A 147 13.75 -3.24 16.93
CA ALA A 147 13.83 -2.90 18.36
C ALA A 147 13.15 -3.92 19.27
N ASN A 148 12.10 -4.58 18.77
CA ASN A 148 11.36 -5.60 19.52
C ASN A 148 11.81 -7.04 19.20
N LYS A 149 12.95 -7.23 18.51
CA LYS A 149 13.46 -8.55 18.09
C LYS A 149 13.64 -9.53 19.25
N ALA A 150 13.98 -9.02 20.45
CA ALA A 150 14.12 -9.84 21.65
C ALA A 150 12.83 -10.59 22.03
N PHE A 151 11.65 -10.07 21.66
CA PHE A 151 10.35 -10.68 21.94
C PHE A 151 9.86 -11.65 20.86
N ALA A 152 10.68 -11.95 19.85
CA ALA A 152 10.31 -12.85 18.75
C ALA A 152 9.96 -14.27 19.23
N HIS A 153 10.47 -14.71 20.37
CA HIS A 153 10.18 -16.02 20.96
C HIS A 153 8.74 -16.14 21.50
N TYR A 154 8.02 -15.05 21.67
CA TYR A 154 6.59 -15.05 22.02
C TYR A 154 5.64 -15.20 20.81
N ARG A 155 6.15 -15.66 19.69
CA ARG A 155 5.37 -15.93 18.46
C ARG A 155 4.20 -16.88 18.67
#